data_b11d430b26f411d12843e4ce3fec95a0
#
_entry.id   b11d430b26f411d12843e4ce3fec95a0
#
_cell.length_a   1.000
_cell.length_b   1.000
_cell.length_c   1.000
_cell.angle_alpha   90.00
_cell.angle_beta   90.00
_cell.angle_gamma   90.00
#
_symmetry.space_group_name_H-M   'P 1'
#
loop_
_entity.id
_entity.type
_entity.pdbx_description
1 polymer ?
#
loop_
_entity_poly.entity_id
_entity_poly.type
_entity_poly.pdbx_seq_one_letter_code
_entity_poly.pdbx_strand_id
1 'polypeptide(L)'
;MSRRRHAGWAPLLVAMALIALSLSRCGTSGGGSAEPSGPVSARVTHVVDGDTIDVSIDGDDDTVRYIGIDTPETVKPGTPVQCGGPRAHEVNDRLVYGKTVTLRFDAERRDVYGRLLAYVYLPRAGRRPLFVNAELARRGLARPLTIPPNDSFAALFDRLATRAGVRGWGLWGSCPL
;
A
#
# COMPACT_ATOMS: atom_id res chain seq x y z
N MET A 1 76.33 63.40 33.63
CA MET A 1 75.12 63.32 34.53
C MET A 1 74.00 62.74 33.79
N SER A 2 73.57 61.64 34.26
CA SER A 2 72.63 60.69 33.80
C SER A 2 71.19 61.21 33.76
N ARG A 3 70.43 60.87 32.79
CA ARG A 3 69.00 60.53 32.96
C ARG A 3 68.51 59.58 31.89
N ARG A 4 68.21 58.37 32.31
CA ARG A 4 67.51 57.33 31.58
C ARG A 4 66.04 57.71 31.37
N ARG A 5 65.53 57.50 30.14
CA ARG A 5 64.04 57.51 29.87
C ARG A 5 63.66 56.13 29.40
N HIS A 6 62.84 55.51 30.19
CA HIS A 6 62.19 54.23 29.88
C HIS A 6 61.20 54.43 28.78
N ALA A 7 61.30 53.71 27.70
CA ALA A 7 60.27 53.58 26.67
C ALA A 7 59.35 52.44 27.06
N GLY A 8 58.09 52.79 27.26
CA GLY A 8 57.04 51.82 27.52
C GLY A 8 56.59 51.12 26.27
N TRP A 9 56.59 49.81 26.34
CA TRP A 9 56.03 48.97 25.30
C TRP A 9 54.54 48.84 25.56
N ALA A 10 53.69 49.27 24.61
CA ALA A 10 52.27 48.96 24.57
C ALA A 10 52.07 47.65 23.83
N PRO A 11 51.34 46.69 24.37
CA PRO A 11 51.00 45.47 23.60
C PRO A 11 49.86 45.75 22.65
N LEU A 12 50.09 45.48 21.38
CA LEU A 12 49.09 45.41 20.32
C LEU A 12 48.19 44.20 20.57
N LEU A 13 46.95 44.49 20.98
CA LEU A 13 45.89 43.48 21.00
C LEU A 13 45.45 43.19 19.57
N VAL A 14 45.90 42.04 19.05
CA VAL A 14 45.38 41.48 17.80
C VAL A 14 44.00 40.85 18.10
N ALA A 15 42.95 41.54 17.74
CA ALA A 15 41.61 40.99 17.77
C ALA A 15 41.48 39.96 16.62
N MET A 16 41.59 38.67 16.91
CA MET A 16 41.19 37.59 16.01
C MET A 16 39.65 37.55 15.93
N ALA A 17 39.12 38.11 14.88
CA ALA A 17 37.72 37.88 14.51
C ALA A 17 37.57 36.45 14.03
N LEU A 18 37.03 35.56 14.87
CA LEU A 18 36.57 34.24 14.49
C LEU A 18 35.30 34.40 13.65
N ILE A 19 35.42 34.36 12.34
CA ILE A 19 34.32 34.18 11.41
C ILE A 19 33.84 32.73 11.57
N ALA A 20 32.78 32.53 12.35
CA ALA A 20 32.05 31.27 12.38
C ALA A 20 31.34 31.09 11.05
N LEU A 21 31.95 30.31 10.15
CA LEU A 21 31.29 29.81 8.93
C LEU A 21 30.22 28.81 9.37
N SER A 22 28.98 29.29 9.54
CA SER A 22 27.81 28.43 9.68
C SER A 22 27.56 27.75 8.33
N LEU A 23 28.14 26.54 8.19
CA LEU A 23 27.73 25.61 7.16
C LEU A 23 26.27 25.18 7.44
N SER A 24 25.33 25.92 6.85
CA SER A 24 23.94 25.43 6.71
C SER A 24 24.01 24.14 5.87
N ARG A 25 23.99 23.00 6.55
CA ARG A 25 23.68 21.74 5.91
C ARG A 25 22.25 21.84 5.42
N CYS A 26 22.06 22.17 4.14
CA CYS A 26 20.87 21.80 3.42
C CYS A 26 20.77 20.28 3.45
N GLY A 27 20.08 19.74 4.46
CA GLY A 27 19.66 18.37 4.46
C GLY A 27 18.64 18.21 3.33
N THR A 28 19.08 17.67 2.19
CA THR A 28 18.21 17.05 1.22
C THR A 28 17.54 15.89 1.94
N SER A 29 16.35 16.13 2.47
CA SER A 29 15.41 15.09 2.89
C SER A 29 14.99 14.35 1.63
N GLY A 30 15.79 13.42 1.17
CA GLY A 30 15.34 12.32 0.34
C GLY A 30 14.43 11.49 1.22
N GLY A 31 13.13 11.83 1.21
CA GLY A 31 12.10 11.06 1.89
C GLY A 31 11.88 9.76 1.13
N GLY A 32 12.78 8.81 1.28
CA GLY A 32 12.46 7.40 1.11
C GLY A 32 11.61 7.03 2.32
N SER A 33 10.30 7.15 2.22
CA SER A 33 9.38 6.63 3.23
C SER A 33 9.68 5.14 3.33
N ALA A 34 10.28 4.70 4.45
CA ALA A 34 10.48 3.29 4.70
C ALA A 34 9.07 2.64 4.66
N GLU A 35 8.89 1.67 3.79
CA GLU A 35 7.61 0.98 3.69
C GLU A 35 7.22 0.39 5.05
N PRO A 36 5.98 0.62 5.52
CA PRO A 36 5.56 0.22 6.86
C PRO A 36 5.70 -1.29 7.03
N SER A 37 6.39 -1.74 8.09
CA SER A 37 6.66 -3.17 8.37
C SER A 37 5.46 -3.95 8.91
N GLY A 38 4.33 -3.29 9.21
CA GLY A 38 3.12 -3.87 9.81
C GLY A 38 1.85 -3.61 8.99
N PRO A 39 0.69 -3.96 9.55
CA PRO A 39 -0.60 -3.62 8.96
C PRO A 39 -0.77 -2.10 8.82
N VAL A 40 -1.31 -1.66 7.70
CA VAL A 40 -1.50 -0.24 7.36
C VAL A 40 -2.98 0.07 7.28
N SER A 41 -3.38 1.20 7.85
CA SER A 41 -4.73 1.75 7.68
C SER A 41 -4.78 2.59 6.41
N ALA A 42 -5.75 2.32 5.53
CA ALA A 42 -5.88 3.01 4.26
C ALA A 42 -7.35 3.38 3.99
N ARG A 43 -7.60 4.57 3.49
CA ARG A 43 -8.93 4.97 3.05
C ARG A 43 -9.11 4.66 1.57
N VAL A 44 -10.12 3.89 1.23
CA VAL A 44 -10.43 3.57 -0.17
C VAL A 44 -11.04 4.81 -0.83
N THR A 45 -10.40 5.29 -1.89
CA THR A 45 -10.80 6.47 -2.66
C THR A 45 -11.51 6.10 -3.96
N HIS A 46 -11.16 4.95 -4.56
CA HIS A 46 -11.78 4.44 -5.77
C HIS A 46 -11.68 2.91 -5.83
N VAL A 47 -12.61 2.27 -6.52
CA VAL A 47 -12.56 0.82 -6.83
C VAL A 47 -12.34 0.68 -8.33
N VAL A 48 -11.17 0.18 -8.71
CA VAL A 48 -10.78 0.03 -10.11
C VAL A 48 -11.54 -1.15 -10.73
N ASP A 49 -11.48 -2.31 -10.04
CA ASP A 49 -12.18 -3.54 -10.44
C ASP A 49 -12.47 -4.44 -9.22
N GLY A 50 -12.75 -5.71 -9.45
CA GLY A 50 -13.14 -6.65 -8.40
C GLY A 50 -12.02 -6.94 -7.38
N ASP A 51 -10.74 -6.71 -7.71
CA ASP A 51 -9.59 -7.02 -6.87
C ASP A 51 -8.48 -5.95 -6.88
N THR A 52 -8.82 -4.75 -7.34
CA THR A 52 -7.92 -3.60 -7.36
C THR A 52 -8.65 -2.35 -6.86
N ILE A 53 -8.03 -1.64 -5.94
CA ILE A 53 -8.55 -0.40 -5.35
C ILE A 53 -7.47 0.67 -5.31
N ASP A 54 -7.88 1.92 -5.41
CA ASP A 54 -7.04 3.07 -5.07
C ASP A 54 -7.35 3.49 -3.64
N VAL A 55 -6.30 3.85 -2.92
CA VAL A 55 -6.34 4.19 -1.50
C VAL A 55 -5.53 5.43 -1.21
N SER A 56 -5.88 6.14 -0.12
CA SER A 56 -5.03 7.15 0.48
C SER A 56 -4.48 6.63 1.81
N ILE A 57 -3.17 6.68 1.97
CA ILE A 57 -2.40 6.26 3.15
C ILE A 57 -1.65 7.48 3.67
N ASP A 58 -2.04 7.99 4.83
CA ASP A 58 -1.45 9.18 5.47
C ASP A 58 -1.41 10.43 4.56
N GLY A 59 -2.29 10.48 3.55
CA GLY A 59 -2.41 11.57 2.58
C GLY A 59 -1.78 11.29 1.22
N ASP A 60 -1.01 10.22 1.09
CA ASP A 60 -0.43 9.78 -0.17
C ASP A 60 -1.34 8.76 -0.87
N ASP A 61 -1.52 8.89 -2.16
CA ASP A 61 -2.34 7.98 -2.96
C ASP A 61 -1.51 6.79 -3.44
N ASP A 62 -2.12 5.60 -3.41
CA ASP A 62 -1.51 4.36 -3.89
C ASP A 62 -2.58 3.41 -4.47
N THR A 63 -2.17 2.46 -5.32
CA THR A 63 -3.03 1.42 -5.86
C THR A 63 -2.71 0.08 -5.21
N VAL A 64 -3.75 -0.63 -4.77
CA VAL A 64 -3.64 -1.93 -4.09
C VAL A 64 -4.23 -3.03 -4.96
N ARG A 65 -3.43 -4.05 -5.31
CA ARG A 65 -3.86 -5.31 -5.91
C ARG A 65 -4.02 -6.37 -4.82
N TYR A 66 -5.16 -7.03 -4.81
CA TYR A 66 -5.47 -8.05 -3.81
C TYR A 66 -4.66 -9.32 -4.03
N ILE A 67 -3.95 -9.79 -3.00
CA ILE A 67 -3.19 -11.03 -3.05
C ILE A 67 -4.13 -12.24 -3.07
N GLY A 68 -3.74 -13.26 -3.83
CA GLY A 68 -4.30 -14.63 -3.78
C GLY A 68 -5.59 -14.84 -4.56
N ILE A 69 -6.13 -13.79 -5.16
CA ILE A 69 -7.34 -13.87 -5.99
C ILE A 69 -7.18 -13.12 -7.30
N ASP A 70 -7.99 -13.52 -8.28
CA ASP A 70 -8.12 -12.87 -9.58
C ASP A 70 -9.59 -12.78 -9.97
N THR A 71 -10.05 -11.56 -10.23
CA THR A 71 -11.42 -11.31 -10.70
C THR A 71 -11.44 -11.11 -12.21
N PRO A 72 -12.57 -11.40 -12.88
CA PRO A 72 -12.68 -11.11 -14.31
C PRO A 72 -12.49 -9.63 -14.60
N GLU A 73 -11.77 -9.35 -15.67
CA GLU A 73 -11.37 -8.02 -16.09
C GLU A 73 -12.54 -7.14 -16.52
N THR A 74 -12.53 -5.86 -16.11
CA THR A 74 -13.54 -4.87 -16.49
C THR A 74 -12.99 -3.62 -17.16
N VAL A 75 -11.72 -3.25 -16.87
CA VAL A 75 -11.17 -1.93 -17.24
C VAL A 75 -9.90 -1.98 -18.09
N LYS A 76 -9.34 -3.17 -18.34
CA LYS A 76 -8.10 -3.30 -19.09
C LYS A 76 -8.28 -2.86 -20.55
N PRO A 77 -7.55 -1.83 -21.02
CA PRO A 77 -7.64 -1.35 -22.39
C PRO A 77 -7.42 -2.46 -23.42
N GLY A 78 -8.29 -2.52 -24.43
CA GLY A 78 -8.22 -3.53 -25.49
C GLY A 78 -8.69 -4.92 -25.11
N THR A 79 -9.17 -5.12 -23.87
CA THR A 79 -9.74 -6.37 -23.39
C THR A 79 -11.26 -6.21 -23.25
N PRO A 80 -12.08 -7.09 -23.86
CA PRO A 80 -13.52 -7.08 -23.63
C PRO A 80 -13.84 -7.31 -22.15
N VAL A 81 -14.91 -6.68 -21.65
CA VAL A 81 -15.43 -6.93 -20.31
C VAL A 81 -15.74 -8.42 -20.15
N GLN A 82 -15.08 -9.04 -19.17
CA GLN A 82 -15.25 -10.48 -18.95
C GLN A 82 -16.51 -10.78 -18.15
N CYS A 83 -17.09 -11.97 -18.41
CA CYS A 83 -18.26 -12.44 -17.68
C CYS A 83 -18.00 -12.46 -16.16
N GLY A 84 -18.91 -11.85 -15.40
CA GLY A 84 -18.80 -11.73 -13.94
C GLY A 84 -17.96 -10.54 -13.43
N GLY A 85 -17.16 -9.90 -14.29
CA GLY A 85 -16.36 -8.73 -13.91
C GLY A 85 -17.19 -7.59 -13.32
N PRO A 86 -18.26 -7.11 -13.98
CA PRO A 86 -19.10 -6.06 -13.43
C PRO A 86 -19.70 -6.42 -12.06
N ARG A 87 -20.01 -7.70 -11.84
CA ARG A 87 -20.55 -8.17 -10.57
C ARG A 87 -19.48 -8.20 -9.47
N ALA A 88 -18.26 -8.63 -9.80
CA ALA A 88 -17.14 -8.61 -8.87
C ALA A 88 -16.80 -7.18 -8.45
N HIS A 89 -16.71 -6.25 -9.41
CA HIS A 89 -16.52 -4.82 -9.17
C HIS A 89 -17.63 -4.26 -8.26
N GLU A 90 -18.90 -4.46 -8.60
CA GLU A 90 -20.04 -3.96 -7.81
C GLU A 90 -20.02 -4.45 -6.36
N VAL A 91 -19.66 -5.71 -6.14
CA VAL A 91 -19.58 -6.27 -4.79
C VAL A 91 -18.40 -5.69 -4.03
N ASN A 92 -17.23 -5.55 -4.66
CA ASN A 92 -16.06 -4.94 -4.05
C ASN A 92 -16.37 -3.48 -3.68
N ASP A 93 -16.97 -2.72 -4.60
CA ASP A 93 -17.37 -1.32 -4.37
C ASP A 93 -18.27 -1.19 -3.13
N ARG A 94 -19.33 -1.94 -3.04
CA ARG A 94 -20.23 -1.93 -1.85
C ARG A 94 -19.49 -2.31 -0.56
N LEU A 95 -18.49 -3.18 -0.65
CA LEU A 95 -17.74 -3.61 0.52
C LEU A 95 -16.80 -2.52 1.01
N VAL A 96 -16.05 -1.86 0.13
CA VAL A 96 -14.89 -1.07 0.54
C VAL A 96 -14.91 0.41 0.16
N TYR A 97 -15.66 0.82 -0.87
CA TYR A 97 -15.65 2.21 -1.35
C TYR A 97 -15.94 3.23 -0.23
N GLY A 98 -15.10 4.24 -0.14
CA GLY A 98 -15.22 5.31 0.86
C GLY A 98 -15.00 4.87 2.31
N LYS A 99 -14.54 3.63 2.56
CA LYS A 99 -14.28 3.11 3.91
C LYS A 99 -12.80 3.05 4.20
N THR A 100 -12.48 2.98 5.49
CA THR A 100 -11.13 2.69 5.94
C THR A 100 -10.96 1.19 6.08
N VAL A 101 -9.93 0.65 5.43
CA VAL A 101 -9.55 -0.75 5.46
C VAL A 101 -8.18 -0.93 6.14
N THR A 102 -7.87 -2.14 6.56
CA THR A 102 -6.55 -2.52 7.02
C THR A 102 -5.89 -3.37 5.95
N LEU A 103 -4.75 -2.92 5.45
CA LEU A 103 -3.90 -3.66 4.52
C LEU A 103 -2.92 -4.51 5.31
N ARG A 104 -2.84 -5.79 5.00
CA ARG A 104 -1.80 -6.71 5.50
C ARG A 104 -1.00 -7.22 4.32
N PHE A 105 0.30 -7.11 4.45
CA PHE A 105 1.22 -7.52 3.41
C PHE A 105 1.69 -8.96 3.63
N ASP A 106 2.21 -9.56 2.58
CA ASP A 106 2.92 -10.83 2.63
C ASP A 106 4.42 -10.60 2.38
N ALA A 107 5.12 -11.54 1.82
CA ALA A 107 6.57 -11.48 1.61
C ALA A 107 6.98 -10.36 0.64
N GLU A 108 6.30 -10.23 -0.48
CA GLU A 108 6.52 -9.17 -1.47
C GLU A 108 5.41 -8.13 -1.38
N ARG A 109 5.82 -6.85 -1.34
CA ARG A 109 4.90 -5.74 -1.07
C ARG A 109 4.38 -5.04 -2.32
N ARG A 110 5.14 -5.06 -3.39
CA ARG A 110 4.76 -4.41 -4.66
C ARG A 110 4.97 -5.36 -5.82
N ASP A 111 4.10 -5.24 -6.79
CA ASP A 111 4.29 -5.94 -8.06
C ASP A 111 5.20 -5.13 -9.01
N VAL A 112 5.44 -5.71 -10.19
CA VAL A 112 6.28 -5.11 -11.23
C VAL A 112 5.72 -3.82 -11.81
N TYR A 113 4.46 -3.51 -11.54
CA TYR A 113 3.79 -2.26 -11.92
C TYR A 113 3.82 -1.21 -10.82
N GLY A 114 4.42 -1.51 -9.67
CA GLY A 114 4.52 -0.64 -8.52
C GLY A 114 3.29 -0.65 -7.59
N ARG A 115 2.25 -1.46 -7.87
CA ARG A 115 1.05 -1.54 -7.03
C ARG A 115 1.37 -2.25 -5.72
N LEU A 116 0.79 -1.81 -4.61
CA LEU A 116 0.83 -2.53 -3.35
C LEU A 116 0.13 -3.88 -3.47
N LEU A 117 0.74 -4.92 -2.93
CA LEU A 117 0.16 -6.26 -2.83
C LEU A 117 -0.33 -6.49 -1.40
N ALA A 118 -1.64 -6.64 -1.20
CA ALA A 118 -2.17 -6.76 0.15
C ALA A 118 -3.36 -7.74 0.28
N TYR A 119 -3.49 -8.26 1.49
CA TYR A 119 -4.71 -8.82 2.04
C TYR A 119 -5.51 -7.70 2.68
N VAL A 120 -6.73 -7.47 2.21
CA VAL A 120 -7.58 -6.34 2.60
C VAL A 120 -8.60 -6.78 3.63
N TYR A 121 -8.62 -6.08 4.76
CA TYR A 121 -9.55 -6.33 5.86
C TYR A 121 -10.42 -5.11 6.12
N LEU A 122 -11.74 -5.28 6.11
CA LEU A 122 -12.69 -4.24 6.49
C LEU A 122 -13.01 -4.38 7.99
N PRO A 123 -12.65 -3.40 8.83
CA PRO A 123 -13.04 -3.38 10.23
C PRO A 123 -14.56 -3.35 10.40
N ARG A 124 -15.06 -4.05 11.44
CA ARG A 124 -16.50 -4.11 11.76
C ARG A 124 -16.68 -3.98 13.28
N ALA A 125 -17.50 -3.02 13.70
CA ALA A 125 -17.78 -2.82 15.11
C ALA A 125 -18.34 -4.09 15.78
N GLY A 126 -17.75 -4.49 16.89
CA GLY A 126 -18.19 -5.67 17.67
C GLY A 126 -18.06 -7.03 16.97
N ARG A 127 -17.40 -7.11 15.81
CA ARG A 127 -17.22 -8.36 15.04
C ARG A 127 -15.78 -8.48 14.54
N ARG A 128 -15.39 -9.69 14.15
CA ARG A 128 -14.12 -9.90 13.45
C ARG A 128 -14.09 -9.08 12.15
N PRO A 129 -12.97 -8.47 11.79
CA PRO A 129 -12.81 -7.82 10.49
C PRO A 129 -13.19 -8.75 9.35
N LEU A 130 -13.82 -8.22 8.32
CA LEU A 130 -14.12 -8.98 7.11
C LEU A 130 -12.86 -9.08 6.26
N PHE A 131 -12.42 -10.28 5.95
CA PHE A 131 -11.36 -10.54 5.00
C PHE A 131 -11.94 -10.44 3.57
N VAL A 132 -11.73 -9.30 2.90
CA VAL A 132 -12.39 -8.95 1.64
C VAL A 132 -12.01 -9.91 0.52
N ASN A 133 -10.71 -10.22 0.35
CA ASN A 133 -10.22 -11.19 -0.63
C ASN A 133 -10.95 -12.55 -0.48
N ALA A 134 -11.04 -13.05 0.75
CA ALA A 134 -11.71 -14.32 1.03
C ALA A 134 -13.23 -14.24 0.80
N GLU A 135 -13.85 -13.10 1.06
CA GLU A 135 -15.29 -12.90 0.81
C GLU A 135 -15.62 -12.93 -0.68
N LEU A 136 -14.78 -12.31 -1.52
CA LEU A 136 -14.93 -12.37 -2.98
C LEU A 136 -14.80 -13.80 -3.50
N ALA A 137 -13.75 -14.52 -3.07
CA ALA A 137 -13.56 -15.94 -3.42
C ALA A 137 -14.73 -16.81 -2.93
N ARG A 138 -15.20 -16.60 -1.69
CA ARG A 138 -16.32 -17.33 -1.09
C ARG A 138 -17.62 -17.16 -1.87
N ARG A 139 -17.84 -15.98 -2.45
CA ARG A 139 -19.02 -15.68 -3.31
C ARG A 139 -18.86 -16.21 -4.74
N GLY A 140 -17.71 -16.78 -5.08
CA GLY A 140 -17.38 -17.22 -6.43
C GLY A 140 -17.15 -16.06 -7.41
N LEU A 141 -16.77 -14.88 -6.91
CA LEU A 141 -16.54 -13.67 -7.73
C LEU A 141 -15.07 -13.53 -8.15
N ALA A 142 -14.20 -14.40 -7.62
CA ALA A 142 -12.79 -14.44 -7.93
C ALA A 142 -12.31 -15.89 -8.04
N ARG A 143 -11.30 -16.12 -8.88
CA ARG A 143 -10.54 -17.36 -8.96
C ARG A 143 -9.33 -17.27 -8.04
N PRO A 144 -8.80 -18.40 -7.52
CA PRO A 144 -7.52 -18.37 -6.82
C PRO A 144 -6.41 -18.03 -7.82
N LEU A 145 -5.50 -17.15 -7.37
CA LEU A 145 -4.28 -16.82 -8.10
C LEU A 145 -3.13 -16.72 -7.11
N THR A 146 -2.31 -17.76 -7.02
CA THR A 146 -1.13 -17.77 -6.16
C THR A 146 0.09 -17.35 -6.95
N ILE A 147 0.74 -16.26 -6.53
CA ILE A 147 2.00 -15.78 -7.11
C ILE A 147 3.03 -15.76 -5.98
N PRO A 148 3.97 -16.74 -5.95
CA PRO A 148 5.03 -16.73 -4.96
C PRO A 148 5.87 -15.44 -5.02
N PRO A 149 6.36 -14.94 -3.88
CA PRO A 149 6.34 -15.58 -2.55
C PRO A 149 5.08 -15.27 -1.71
N ASN A 150 4.03 -14.66 -2.28
CA ASN A 150 2.82 -14.24 -1.58
C ASN A 150 1.77 -15.37 -1.60
N ASP A 151 1.94 -16.37 -0.76
CA ASP A 151 1.14 -17.60 -0.76
C ASP A 151 0.49 -17.97 0.59
N SER A 152 0.65 -17.12 1.61
CA SER A 152 0.19 -17.39 2.98
C SER A 152 -1.28 -17.86 3.10
N PHE A 153 -2.15 -17.48 2.20
CA PHE A 153 -3.56 -17.89 2.18
C PHE A 153 -3.97 -18.71 0.94
N ALA A 154 -3.03 -19.24 0.15
CA ALA A 154 -3.30 -20.01 -1.07
C ALA A 154 -4.30 -21.13 -0.81
N ALA A 155 -4.03 -22.01 0.15
CA ALA A 155 -4.93 -23.11 0.51
C ALA A 155 -6.33 -22.67 0.99
N LEU A 156 -6.47 -21.47 1.55
CA LEU A 156 -7.79 -20.92 1.89
C LEU A 156 -8.56 -20.55 0.63
N PHE A 157 -7.93 -19.84 -0.30
CA PHE A 157 -8.58 -19.38 -1.53
C PHE A 157 -8.98 -20.57 -2.40
N ASP A 158 -8.15 -21.60 -2.52
CA ASP A 158 -8.47 -22.85 -3.23
C ASP A 158 -9.71 -23.53 -2.66
N ARG A 159 -9.79 -23.67 -1.34
CA ARG A 159 -10.97 -24.27 -0.69
C ARG A 159 -12.24 -23.45 -0.91
N LEU A 160 -12.13 -22.10 -0.87
CA LEU A 160 -13.28 -21.23 -1.08
C LEU A 160 -13.77 -21.30 -2.52
N ALA A 161 -12.88 -21.28 -3.51
CA ALA A 161 -13.21 -21.41 -4.91
C ALA A 161 -13.80 -22.78 -5.25
N THR A 162 -13.21 -23.88 -4.75
CA THR A 162 -13.75 -25.22 -4.89
C THR A 162 -15.18 -25.30 -4.37
N ARG A 163 -15.44 -24.73 -3.17
CA ARG A 163 -16.79 -24.70 -2.59
C ARG A 163 -17.77 -23.86 -3.43
N ALA A 164 -17.32 -22.74 -3.97
CA ALA A 164 -18.13 -21.93 -4.86
C ALA A 164 -18.45 -22.68 -6.17
N GLY A 165 -17.47 -23.38 -6.74
CA GLY A 165 -17.59 -24.21 -7.92
C GLY A 165 -18.61 -25.34 -7.76
N VAL A 166 -18.51 -26.12 -6.67
CA VAL A 166 -19.46 -27.22 -6.36
C VAL A 166 -20.90 -26.70 -6.22
N ARG A 167 -21.08 -25.44 -5.79
CA ARG A 167 -22.41 -24.84 -5.59
C ARG A 167 -22.91 -24.01 -6.78
N GLY A 168 -22.10 -23.87 -7.82
CA GLY A 168 -22.45 -23.01 -8.96
C GLY A 168 -22.58 -21.54 -8.60
N TRP A 169 -21.81 -21.04 -7.66
CA TRP A 169 -21.92 -19.64 -7.21
C TRP A 169 -21.05 -18.71 -8.07
N GLY A 170 -21.60 -17.51 -8.33
CA GLY A 170 -20.89 -16.45 -9.04
C GLY A 170 -20.45 -16.90 -10.44
N LEU A 171 -19.14 -16.79 -10.73
CA LEU A 171 -18.53 -17.16 -12.01
C LEU A 171 -18.82 -18.59 -12.43
N TRP A 172 -18.87 -19.50 -11.44
CA TRP A 172 -18.98 -20.94 -11.65
C TRP A 172 -20.38 -21.40 -12.09
N GLY A 173 -21.41 -20.59 -11.92
CA GLY A 173 -22.78 -20.90 -12.37
C GLY A 173 -23.30 -19.96 -13.43
N SER A 174 -22.67 -18.79 -13.62
CA SER A 174 -23.21 -17.73 -14.49
C SER A 174 -22.36 -17.50 -15.75
N CYS A 175 -21.11 -17.99 -15.78
CA CYS A 175 -20.18 -17.76 -16.89
C CYS A 175 -19.80 -19.06 -17.59
N PRO A 176 -19.57 -19.02 -18.92
CA PRO A 176 -18.94 -20.15 -19.61
C PRO A 176 -17.54 -20.40 -18.99
N LEU A 177 -17.25 -21.66 -18.72
CA LEU A 177 -15.96 -22.12 -18.20
C LEU A 177 -14.94 -22.27 -19.33
#